data_3f62e7a6b2c23a1f020d8150f74367ac
#
_entry.id   3f62e7a6b2c23a1f020d8150f74367ac
#
_cell.length_a   1.000
_cell.length_b   1.000
_cell.length_c   1.000
_cell.angle_alpha   90.00
_cell.angle_beta   90.00
_cell.angle_gamma   90.00
#
_symmetry.space_group_name_H-M   'P 1'
#
loop_
_entity.id
_entity.type
_entity.pdbx_description
1 polymer ?
#
loop_
_entity_poly.entity_id
_entity_poly.type
_entity_poly.pdbx_seq_one_letter_code
_entity_poly.pdbx_strand_id
1 'polypeptide(L)'
;RCVQALNYKHDKGGYVEHVPDSLTKVFYTAGGREVRDGGGVKPDVEVKPDSLPNIAFYLAGARDSNEVMLNYEVDYIAKHPAIAPAKEFSLTDADYDEFKTRVLKANFQYDRETEKYLKDLEKLAKFEGYYDDAKAEFEALKKKLSHNVAKDLDYNKDYIKHLLENDIVSAY
;
A
#
# COMPACT_ATOMS: atom_id res chain seq x y z
N ARG A 1 -19.13 30.32 15.63
CA ARG A 1 -18.69 29.72 16.88
C ARG A 1 -18.12 28.34 16.58
N CYS A 2 -16.83 28.22 16.71
CA CYS A 2 -16.20 26.92 16.59
C CYS A 2 -16.51 26.08 17.82
N VAL A 3 -17.25 24.99 17.68
CA VAL A 3 -17.64 24.08 18.76
C VAL A 3 -16.74 22.84 18.75
N GLN A 4 -15.50 23.02 18.35
CA GLN A 4 -14.53 21.94 18.48
C GLN A 4 -13.89 22.03 19.86
N ALA A 5 -14.37 21.22 20.76
CA ALA A 5 -13.70 20.96 22.00
C ALA A 5 -12.77 19.74 21.78
N LEU A 6 -11.45 19.98 21.64
CA LEU A 6 -10.49 19.28 22.45
C LEU A 6 -9.92 17.95 22.03
N ASN A 7 -8.60 17.90 22.04
CA ASN A 7 -7.75 16.71 22.15
C ASN A 7 -8.08 15.59 21.16
N TYR A 8 -7.94 15.90 19.88
CA TYR A 8 -7.91 14.87 18.88
C TYR A 8 -6.64 14.04 19.08
N LYS A 9 -6.80 12.81 19.51
CA LYS A 9 -5.77 11.83 19.34
C LYS A 9 -5.69 11.52 17.84
N HIS A 10 -4.49 11.50 17.31
CA HIS A 10 -4.23 11.09 15.94
C HIS A 10 -3.72 9.67 15.98
N ASP A 11 -4.17 8.87 15.03
CA ASP A 11 -3.57 7.56 14.79
C ASP A 11 -2.15 7.67 14.19
N LYS A 12 -1.48 6.55 13.96
CA LYS A 12 -0.14 6.53 13.38
C LYS A 12 -0.07 7.10 11.96
N GLY A 13 -1.20 7.26 11.29
CA GLY A 13 -1.33 7.86 9.97
C GLY A 13 -1.63 9.36 9.99
N GLY A 14 -1.73 9.96 11.19
CA GLY A 14 -2.06 11.38 11.35
C GLY A 14 -3.56 11.69 11.23
N TYR A 15 -4.41 10.68 11.11
CA TYR A 15 -5.86 10.84 11.08
C TYR A 15 -6.43 10.96 12.49
N VAL A 16 -7.49 11.74 12.61
CA VAL A 16 -8.18 11.91 13.90
C VAL A 16 -8.81 10.57 14.31
N GLU A 17 -8.44 10.09 15.49
CA GLU A 17 -8.98 8.86 16.06
C GLU A 17 -10.49 9.01 16.29
N HIS A 18 -11.26 7.98 15.95
CA HIS A 18 -12.71 7.99 16.13
C HIS A 18 -13.06 8.05 17.62
N VAL A 19 -13.83 9.05 18.01
CA VAL A 19 -14.38 9.12 19.38
C VAL A 19 -15.46 8.04 19.51
N PRO A 20 -15.37 7.12 20.49
CA PRO A 20 -16.39 6.09 20.69
C PRO A 20 -17.78 6.72 20.88
N ASP A 21 -18.80 6.13 20.25
CA ASP A 21 -20.19 6.60 20.31
C ASP A 21 -20.71 6.76 21.74
N SER A 22 -20.20 5.97 22.69
CA SER A 22 -20.51 6.06 24.11
C SER A 22 -20.08 7.38 24.78
N LEU A 23 -19.12 8.08 24.16
CA LEU A 23 -18.59 9.37 24.68
C LEU A 23 -19.17 10.58 23.92
N THR A 24 -20.07 10.36 22.96
CA THR A 24 -20.68 11.40 22.14
C THR A 24 -22.16 11.61 22.51
N LYS A 25 -22.68 12.82 22.29
CA LYS A 25 -24.10 13.13 22.42
C LYS A 25 -24.75 13.21 21.05
N VAL A 26 -25.96 12.69 20.97
CA VAL A 26 -26.79 12.74 19.77
C VAL A 26 -27.54 14.05 19.68
N PHE A 27 -27.53 14.64 18.50
CA PHE A 27 -28.33 15.82 18.16
C PHE A 27 -29.05 15.55 16.83
N TYR A 28 -30.05 16.34 16.52
CA TYR A 28 -30.79 16.25 15.27
C TYR A 28 -30.73 17.57 14.51
N THR A 29 -30.52 17.51 13.23
CA THR A 29 -30.62 18.67 12.35
C THR A 29 -32.09 19.08 12.18
N ALA A 30 -32.34 20.28 11.62
CA ALA A 30 -33.70 20.72 11.31
C ALA A 30 -34.44 19.77 10.36
N GLY A 31 -33.72 18.99 9.51
CA GLY A 31 -34.26 17.95 8.63
C GLY A 31 -34.39 16.57 9.28
N GLY A 32 -34.19 16.47 10.63
CA GLY A 32 -34.34 15.21 11.37
C GLY A 32 -33.15 14.23 11.25
N ARG A 33 -32.04 14.63 10.61
CA ARG A 33 -30.85 13.78 10.51
C ARG A 33 -30.12 13.73 11.85
N GLU A 34 -29.78 12.54 12.30
CA GLU A 34 -28.93 12.34 13.48
C GLU A 34 -27.50 12.81 13.21
N VAL A 35 -26.96 13.58 14.14
CA VAL A 35 -25.56 14.02 14.16
C VAL A 35 -25.01 13.89 15.57
N ARG A 36 -23.71 13.71 15.70
CA ARG A 36 -23.06 13.53 17.01
C ARG A 36 -22.03 14.64 17.24
N ASP A 37 -21.85 15.01 18.50
CA ASP A 37 -20.74 15.88 18.90
C ASP A 37 -19.47 15.04 19.09
N GLY A 38 -18.31 15.73 19.10
CA GLY A 38 -17.00 15.09 19.25
C GLY A 38 -16.47 14.54 17.93
N GLY A 39 -15.20 14.76 17.64
CA GLY A 39 -14.54 14.23 16.45
C GLY A 39 -14.77 15.00 15.13
N GLY A 40 -15.41 16.18 15.17
CA GLY A 40 -15.67 16.99 13.96
C GLY A 40 -16.88 16.51 13.15
N VAL A 41 -16.93 16.88 11.88
CA VAL A 41 -18.00 16.46 10.96
C VAL A 41 -17.65 15.10 10.39
N LYS A 42 -18.45 14.08 10.71
CA LYS A 42 -18.29 12.75 10.13
C LYS A 42 -18.83 12.74 8.71
N PRO A 43 -18.03 12.34 7.70
CA PRO A 43 -18.53 12.20 6.33
C PRO A 43 -19.52 11.04 6.24
N ASP A 44 -20.48 11.12 5.31
CA ASP A 44 -21.44 10.04 5.06
C ASP A 44 -20.78 8.81 4.40
N VAL A 45 -19.73 9.05 3.64
CA VAL A 45 -18.93 8.01 2.97
C VAL A 45 -17.50 8.17 3.45
N GLU A 46 -17.02 7.20 4.20
CA GLU A 46 -15.62 7.11 4.61
C GLU A 46 -14.85 6.34 3.54
N VAL A 47 -13.96 7.01 2.83
CA VAL A 47 -13.00 6.38 1.94
C VAL A 47 -11.72 6.17 2.73
N LYS A 48 -11.40 4.92 3.03
CA LYS A 48 -10.11 4.59 3.63
C LYS A 48 -9.03 4.80 2.57
N PRO A 49 -7.91 5.46 2.89
CA PRO A 49 -6.79 5.51 1.97
C PRO A 49 -6.31 4.10 1.69
N ASP A 50 -6.14 3.77 0.42
CA ASP A 50 -5.52 2.52 0.03
C ASP A 50 -4.10 2.48 0.57
N SER A 51 -3.76 1.40 1.28
CA SER A 51 -2.39 1.19 1.69
C SER A 51 -1.58 0.82 0.45
N LEU A 52 -0.68 1.70 0.04
CA LEU A 52 0.25 1.44 -1.05
C LEU A 52 1.14 0.24 -0.69
N PRO A 53 1.05 -0.89 -1.41
CA PRO A 53 1.95 -2.01 -1.18
C PRO A 53 3.40 -1.58 -1.36
N ASN A 54 4.28 -2.06 -0.49
CA ASN A 54 5.68 -1.64 -0.50
C ASN A 54 6.36 -1.88 -1.87
N ILE A 55 6.10 -3.02 -2.50
CA ILE A 55 6.61 -3.31 -3.85
C ILE A 55 6.12 -2.29 -4.89
N ALA A 56 4.85 -1.89 -4.81
CA ALA A 56 4.26 -0.92 -5.74
C ALA A 56 4.88 0.46 -5.55
N PHE A 57 5.18 0.86 -4.30
CA PHE A 57 5.89 2.10 -4.01
C PHE A 57 7.26 2.16 -4.67
N TYR A 58 8.00 1.05 -4.67
CA TYR A 58 9.33 0.98 -5.31
C TYR A 58 9.24 0.88 -6.83
N LEU A 59 8.24 0.19 -7.38
CA LEU A 59 8.03 0.07 -8.83
C LEU A 59 7.60 1.42 -9.45
N ALA A 60 6.65 2.12 -8.82
CA ALA A 60 6.15 3.42 -9.31
C ALA A 60 7.05 4.60 -8.93
N GLY A 61 7.89 4.44 -7.91
CA GLY A 61 8.81 5.48 -7.46
C GLY A 61 10.08 5.51 -8.30
N ALA A 62 10.60 6.71 -8.58
CA ALA A 62 11.90 6.95 -9.26
C ALA A 62 13.13 6.38 -8.51
N ARG A 63 12.94 5.44 -7.60
CA ARG A 63 13.99 4.77 -6.82
C ARG A 63 14.45 3.45 -7.43
N ASP A 64 13.72 2.94 -8.43
CA ASP A 64 14.19 1.84 -9.26
C ASP A 64 15.14 2.40 -10.32
N SER A 65 16.43 2.13 -10.17
CA SER A 65 17.46 2.54 -11.13
C SER A 65 17.25 1.98 -12.54
N ASN A 66 16.36 1.01 -12.69
CA ASN A 66 16.05 0.37 -13.96
C ASN A 66 14.78 0.89 -14.62
N GLU A 67 13.99 1.72 -13.91
CA GLU A 67 12.73 2.30 -14.41
C GLU A 67 11.84 1.27 -15.14
N VAL A 68 11.75 0.06 -14.58
CA VAL A 68 11.14 -1.10 -15.26
C VAL A 68 9.68 -0.85 -15.59
N MET A 69 8.95 -0.22 -14.67
CA MET A 69 7.54 0.09 -14.84
C MET A 69 7.35 1.11 -15.97
N LEU A 70 8.06 2.23 -15.92
CA LEU A 70 8.01 3.27 -16.95
C LEU A 70 8.42 2.73 -18.33
N ASN A 71 9.49 1.95 -18.42
CA ASN A 71 9.94 1.36 -19.68
C ASN A 71 8.91 0.38 -20.25
N TYR A 72 8.22 -0.37 -19.41
CA TYR A 72 7.13 -1.23 -19.86
C TYR A 72 5.97 -0.41 -20.43
N GLU A 73 5.54 0.63 -19.74
CA GLU A 73 4.45 1.52 -20.15
C GLU A 73 4.76 2.21 -21.49
N VAL A 74 5.96 2.75 -21.64
CA VAL A 74 6.42 3.37 -22.91
C VAL A 74 6.38 2.37 -24.05
N ASP A 75 6.89 1.15 -23.83
CA ASP A 75 6.86 0.11 -24.86
C ASP A 75 5.44 -0.35 -25.18
N TYR A 76 4.58 -0.45 -24.17
CA TYR A 76 3.17 -0.80 -24.36
C TYR A 76 2.45 0.24 -25.23
N ILE A 77 2.59 1.52 -24.90
CA ILE A 77 2.02 2.64 -25.64
C ILE A 77 2.53 2.64 -27.09
N ALA A 78 3.83 2.44 -27.29
CA ALA A 78 4.41 2.40 -28.63
C ALA A 78 3.86 1.27 -29.51
N LYS A 79 3.50 0.14 -28.90
CA LYS A 79 2.91 -1.03 -29.59
C LYS A 79 1.41 -0.89 -29.84
N HIS A 80 0.72 -0.06 -29.07
CA HIS A 80 -0.73 0.09 -29.12
C HIS A 80 -1.10 1.56 -29.43
N PRO A 81 -1.18 1.96 -30.70
CA PRO A 81 -1.46 3.37 -31.07
C PRO A 81 -2.84 3.85 -30.65
N ALA A 82 -3.72 2.96 -30.22
CA ALA A 82 -5.03 3.26 -29.63
C ALA A 82 -5.39 2.20 -28.61
N ILE A 83 -6.11 2.61 -27.57
CA ILE A 83 -6.64 1.71 -26.51
C ILE A 83 -8.15 1.86 -26.40
N ALA A 84 -8.80 0.96 -25.66
CA ALA A 84 -10.19 1.11 -25.29
C ALA A 84 -10.43 2.39 -24.45
N PRO A 85 -11.65 2.94 -24.42
CA PRO A 85 -11.97 4.07 -23.53
C PRO A 85 -11.55 3.77 -22.09
N ALA A 86 -11.11 4.80 -21.36
CA ALA A 86 -10.53 4.68 -20.02
C ALA A 86 -11.34 3.81 -19.02
N LYS A 87 -12.67 3.82 -19.14
CA LYS A 87 -13.56 3.02 -18.29
C LYS A 87 -13.63 1.54 -18.68
N GLU A 88 -13.20 1.19 -19.86
CA GLU A 88 -13.26 -0.16 -20.44
C GLU A 88 -11.88 -0.77 -20.62
N PHE A 89 -10.83 0.06 -20.51
CA PHE A 89 -9.45 -0.41 -20.66
C PHE A 89 -9.05 -1.27 -19.46
N SER A 90 -8.52 -2.44 -19.76
CA SER A 90 -7.87 -3.31 -18.77
C SER A 90 -6.77 -4.10 -19.44
N LEU A 91 -5.65 -4.19 -18.78
CA LEU A 91 -4.54 -5.06 -19.19
C LEU A 91 -4.98 -6.52 -19.09
N THR A 92 -4.54 -7.34 -20.04
CA THR A 92 -4.75 -8.79 -19.96
C THR A 92 -3.80 -9.44 -18.95
N ASP A 93 -4.07 -10.70 -18.61
CA ASP A 93 -3.14 -11.47 -17.78
C ASP A 93 -1.81 -11.70 -18.50
N ALA A 94 -1.83 -11.85 -19.84
CA ALA A 94 -0.61 -11.98 -20.64
C ALA A 94 0.25 -10.70 -20.61
N ASP A 95 -0.38 -9.53 -20.64
CA ASP A 95 0.32 -8.24 -20.51
C ASP A 95 1.00 -8.13 -19.13
N TYR A 96 0.29 -8.53 -18.07
CA TYR A 96 0.88 -8.55 -16.74
C TYR A 96 2.02 -9.56 -16.59
N ASP A 97 1.93 -10.73 -17.21
CA ASP A 97 2.97 -11.75 -17.19
C ASP A 97 4.21 -11.28 -17.97
N GLU A 98 4.04 -10.50 -19.06
CA GLU A 98 5.15 -9.83 -19.75
C GLU A 98 5.82 -8.81 -18.82
N PHE A 99 5.04 -7.96 -18.16
CA PHE A 99 5.55 -7.01 -17.17
C PHE A 99 6.33 -7.72 -16.06
N LYS A 100 5.73 -8.72 -15.41
CA LYS A 100 6.37 -9.54 -14.37
C LYS A 100 7.70 -10.14 -14.85
N THR A 101 7.72 -10.65 -16.07
CA THR A 101 8.94 -11.20 -16.67
C THR A 101 10.03 -10.14 -16.80
N ARG A 102 9.68 -8.90 -17.17
CA ARG A 102 10.63 -7.78 -17.25
C ARG A 102 11.18 -7.40 -15.89
N VAL A 103 10.32 -7.30 -14.87
CA VAL A 103 10.73 -7.02 -13.48
C VAL A 103 11.75 -8.05 -12.99
N LEU A 104 11.48 -9.35 -13.22
CA LEU A 104 12.37 -10.43 -12.81
C LEU A 104 13.70 -10.43 -13.60
N LYS A 105 13.67 -10.15 -14.91
CA LYS A 105 14.88 -10.04 -15.74
C LYS A 105 15.75 -8.84 -15.37
N ALA A 106 15.14 -7.75 -14.92
CA ALA A 106 15.85 -6.57 -14.45
C ALA A 106 16.50 -6.78 -13.07
N ASN A 107 16.30 -7.94 -12.44
CA ASN A 107 16.75 -8.25 -11.08
C ASN A 107 16.30 -7.19 -10.08
N PHE A 108 15.06 -6.72 -10.22
CA PHE A 108 14.47 -5.74 -9.35
C PHE A 108 14.54 -6.17 -7.88
N GLN A 109 14.95 -5.26 -7.03
CA GLN A 109 15.05 -5.45 -5.58
C GLN A 109 14.45 -4.25 -4.86
N TYR A 110 13.89 -4.48 -3.69
CA TYR A 110 13.36 -3.42 -2.85
C TYR A 110 13.48 -3.79 -1.36
N ASP A 111 13.53 -2.77 -0.51
CA ASP A 111 13.63 -2.97 0.93
C ASP A 111 12.29 -3.37 1.51
N ARG A 112 12.28 -4.43 2.31
CA ARG A 112 11.09 -4.92 2.99
C ARG A 112 11.11 -4.58 4.46
N GLU A 113 10.04 -3.95 4.93
CA GLU A 113 9.87 -3.63 6.35
C GLU A 113 9.93 -4.89 7.23
N THR A 114 9.38 -6.02 6.75
CA THR A 114 9.43 -7.29 7.47
C THR A 114 10.87 -7.75 7.76
N GLU A 115 11.78 -7.60 6.80
CA GLU A 115 13.18 -7.98 6.98
C GLU A 115 13.90 -7.03 7.95
N LYS A 116 13.58 -5.75 7.87
CA LYS A 116 14.10 -4.73 8.77
C LYS A 116 13.68 -5.00 10.22
N TYR A 117 12.37 -5.19 10.45
CA TYR A 117 11.87 -5.51 11.78
C TYR A 117 12.42 -6.82 12.32
N LEU A 118 12.60 -7.84 11.48
CA LEU A 118 13.21 -9.10 11.91
C LEU A 118 14.67 -8.91 12.35
N LYS A 119 15.45 -8.11 11.61
CA LYS A 119 16.82 -7.75 11.99
C LYS A 119 16.87 -6.96 13.30
N ASP A 120 15.94 -6.05 13.49
CA ASP A 120 15.88 -5.23 14.70
C ASP A 120 15.43 -6.07 15.91
N LEU A 121 14.48 -6.99 15.72
CA LEU A 121 14.08 -7.96 16.75
C LEU A 121 15.25 -8.87 17.14
N GLU A 122 16.02 -9.35 16.16
CA GLU A 122 17.21 -10.16 16.42
C GLU A 122 18.26 -9.40 17.25
N LYS A 123 18.50 -8.13 16.92
CA LYS A 123 19.43 -7.27 17.70
C LYS A 123 18.94 -7.10 19.14
N LEU A 124 17.63 -6.85 19.30
CA LEU A 124 17.04 -6.69 20.63
C LEU A 124 17.13 -7.97 21.44
N ALA A 125 16.81 -9.13 20.85
CA ALA A 125 16.92 -10.42 21.51
C ALA A 125 18.37 -10.75 21.94
N LYS A 126 19.37 -10.36 21.12
CA LYS A 126 20.80 -10.46 21.50
C LYS A 126 21.15 -9.55 22.67
N PHE A 127 20.65 -8.34 22.67
CA PHE A 127 20.90 -7.39 23.76
C PHE A 127 20.26 -7.84 25.08
N GLU A 128 19.07 -8.42 25.03
CA GLU A 128 18.34 -8.94 26.19
C GLU A 128 18.78 -10.34 26.62
N GLY A 129 19.64 -11.03 25.86
CA GLY A 129 20.16 -12.36 26.20
C GLY A 129 19.25 -13.54 25.83
N TYR A 130 18.16 -13.33 25.05
CA TYR A 130 17.23 -14.39 24.65
C TYR A 130 17.53 -15.01 23.27
N TYR A 131 18.52 -14.46 22.55
CA TYR A 131 18.77 -14.90 21.17
C TYR A 131 19.22 -16.34 21.08
N ASP A 132 20.09 -16.80 21.97
CA ASP A 132 20.66 -18.15 21.90
C ASP A 132 19.57 -19.21 22.09
N ASP A 133 18.61 -18.96 22.95
CA ASP A 133 17.47 -19.84 23.21
C ASP A 133 16.48 -19.89 22.03
N ALA A 134 16.36 -18.79 21.27
CA ALA A 134 15.42 -18.64 20.15
C ALA A 134 16.10 -18.68 18.75
N LYS A 135 17.37 -19.07 18.68
CA LYS A 135 18.14 -19.00 17.44
C LYS A 135 17.55 -19.84 16.31
N ALA A 136 17.06 -21.03 16.61
CA ALA A 136 16.47 -21.91 15.60
C ALA A 136 15.21 -21.32 15.00
N GLU A 137 14.38 -20.65 15.80
CA GLU A 137 13.15 -19.98 15.41
C GLU A 137 13.47 -18.75 14.55
N PHE A 138 14.48 -17.95 14.90
CA PHE A 138 14.95 -16.85 14.09
C PHE A 138 15.41 -17.30 12.71
N GLU A 139 16.22 -18.35 12.62
CA GLU A 139 16.68 -18.89 11.34
C GLU A 139 15.53 -19.49 10.51
N ALA A 140 14.60 -20.18 11.13
CA ALA A 140 13.41 -20.68 10.47
C ALA A 140 12.53 -19.54 9.93
N LEU A 141 12.38 -18.47 10.71
CA LEU A 141 11.60 -17.29 10.31
C LEU A 141 12.29 -16.54 9.17
N LYS A 142 13.60 -16.32 9.24
CA LYS A 142 14.40 -15.73 8.13
C LYS A 142 14.18 -16.49 6.83
N LYS A 143 14.26 -17.82 6.88
CA LYS A 143 14.05 -18.67 5.70
C LYS A 143 12.64 -18.55 5.13
N LYS A 144 11.62 -18.53 6.00
CA LYS A 144 10.20 -18.41 5.59
C LYS A 144 9.86 -17.01 5.05
N LEU A 145 10.50 -15.99 5.58
CA LEU A 145 10.31 -14.60 5.18
C LEU A 145 11.34 -14.12 4.14
N SER A 146 12.15 -15.04 3.59
CA SER A 146 13.11 -14.68 2.54
C SER A 146 12.43 -14.00 1.37
N HIS A 147 13.09 -12.99 0.83
CA HIS A 147 12.57 -12.16 -0.26
C HIS A 147 12.30 -13.00 -1.52
N ASN A 148 11.10 -12.84 -2.06
CA ASN A 148 10.70 -13.49 -3.31
C ASN A 148 9.85 -12.51 -4.13
N VAL A 149 10.50 -11.75 -4.99
CA VAL A 149 9.86 -10.73 -5.85
C VAL A 149 8.74 -11.34 -6.70
N ALA A 150 8.91 -12.55 -7.22
CA ALA A 150 7.89 -13.20 -8.03
C ALA A 150 6.59 -13.45 -7.23
N LYS A 151 6.72 -13.91 -5.99
CA LYS A 151 5.60 -14.10 -5.07
C LYS A 151 4.95 -12.76 -4.71
N ASP A 152 5.75 -11.74 -4.49
CA ASP A 152 5.26 -10.42 -4.10
C ASP A 152 4.49 -9.75 -5.25
N LEU A 153 4.95 -9.94 -6.50
CA LEU A 153 4.24 -9.53 -7.72
C LEU A 153 2.89 -10.26 -7.87
N ASP A 154 2.86 -11.57 -7.62
CA ASP A 154 1.62 -12.34 -7.70
C ASP A 154 0.62 -11.91 -6.61
N TYR A 155 1.10 -11.69 -5.39
CA TYR A 155 0.25 -11.27 -4.27
C TYR A 155 -0.35 -9.87 -4.48
N ASN A 156 0.39 -8.97 -5.11
CA ASN A 156 -0.05 -7.59 -5.36
C ASN A 156 -0.49 -7.36 -6.81
N LYS A 157 -0.80 -8.41 -7.56
CA LYS A 157 -1.11 -8.36 -8.99
C LYS A 157 -2.16 -7.32 -9.33
N ASP A 158 -3.30 -7.37 -8.67
CA ASP A 158 -4.44 -6.50 -8.98
C ASP A 158 -4.10 -5.03 -8.75
N TYR A 159 -3.38 -4.74 -7.67
CA TYR A 159 -2.95 -3.38 -7.35
C TYR A 159 -1.95 -2.84 -8.39
N ILE A 160 -0.92 -3.62 -8.71
CA ILE A 160 0.13 -3.23 -9.67
C ILE A 160 -0.47 -3.08 -11.07
N LYS A 161 -1.36 -4.01 -11.46
CA LYS A 161 -2.07 -3.93 -12.72
C LYS A 161 -2.88 -2.64 -12.84
N HIS A 162 -3.59 -2.27 -11.77
CA HIS A 162 -4.34 -1.01 -11.73
C HIS A 162 -3.45 0.23 -11.83
N LEU A 163 -2.26 0.24 -11.23
CA LEU A 163 -1.30 1.32 -11.42
C LEU A 163 -0.88 1.45 -12.89
N LEU A 164 -0.45 0.34 -13.51
CA LEU A 164 -0.08 0.32 -14.93
C LEU A 164 -1.22 0.80 -15.83
N GLU A 165 -2.45 0.36 -15.56
CA GLU A 165 -3.64 0.79 -16.31
C GLU A 165 -3.86 2.30 -16.21
N ASN A 166 -3.73 2.87 -15.00
CA ASN A 166 -3.89 4.31 -14.78
C ASN A 166 -2.82 5.12 -15.51
N ASP A 167 -1.57 4.68 -15.44
CA ASP A 167 -0.46 5.39 -16.07
C ASP A 167 -0.54 5.30 -17.59
N ILE A 168 -0.86 4.12 -18.15
CA ILE A 168 -1.09 3.94 -19.58
C ILE A 168 -2.25 4.81 -20.07
N VAL A 169 -3.43 4.75 -19.41
CA VAL A 169 -4.59 5.55 -19.78
C VAL A 169 -4.32 7.05 -19.72
N SER A 170 -3.49 7.48 -18.76
CA SER A 170 -3.13 8.90 -18.61
C SER A 170 -2.26 9.44 -19.75
N ALA A 171 -1.64 8.56 -20.53
CA ALA A 171 -0.78 8.91 -21.64
C ALA A 171 -1.55 9.08 -22.99
N TYR A 172 -2.81 8.64 -23.06
CA TYR A 172 -3.68 8.81 -24.24
C TYR A 172 -4.66 9.95 -24.07
#